data_2fd7a06689ef40113f7481a21007a474
#
_entry.id   2fd7a06689ef40113f7481a21007a474
#
_cell.length_a   1.000
_cell.length_b   1.000
_cell.length_c   1.000
_cell.angle_alpha   90.00
_cell.angle_beta   90.00
_cell.angle_gamma   90.00
#
_symmetry.space_group_name_H-M   'P 1'
#
loop_
_entity.id
_entity.type
_entity.pdbx_description
1 polymer ?
#
loop_
_entity_poly.entity_id
_entity_poly.type
_entity_poly.pdbx_seq_one_letter_code
_entity_poly.pdbx_strand_id
1 'polypeptide(L)'
;MNSRRIAAAELPDLLKLYAILHPDDPVVDATAPDVRQLWQKILADPNLRYYVAEHDGKVVATCTLTIIPNLTRRLRPYGVIENVVTHPAYRKHGFATEVLGFALDDAWQNRCYKVMLETGSKEEETLRFYEKAGFMRGVKTGFIAYPDATVND
;
A
#
# COMPACT_ATOMS: atom_id res chain seq x y z
N MET A 1 -18.48 5.26 1.88
CA MET A 1 -17.04 5.09 1.60
C MET A 1 -16.91 4.20 0.38
N ASN A 2 -15.96 4.45 -0.49
CA ASN A 2 -15.85 3.76 -1.77
C ASN A 2 -14.38 3.42 -2.06
N SER A 3 -13.98 2.19 -1.69
CA SER A 3 -12.64 1.68 -1.99
C SER A 3 -12.67 0.85 -3.27
N ARG A 4 -11.67 1.03 -4.13
CA ARG A 4 -11.57 0.42 -5.45
C ARG A 4 -10.13 0.35 -5.94
N ARG A 5 -9.92 -0.35 -7.04
CA ARG A 5 -8.66 -0.24 -7.79
C ARG A 5 -8.50 1.18 -8.33
N ILE A 6 -7.27 1.67 -8.32
CA ILE A 6 -6.94 2.99 -8.87
C ILE A 6 -7.17 3.01 -10.40
N ALA A 7 -7.65 4.12 -10.93
CA ALA A 7 -7.71 4.35 -12.37
C ALA A 7 -6.38 4.93 -12.88
N ALA A 8 -6.04 4.62 -14.14
CA ALA A 8 -4.77 5.06 -14.75
C ALA A 8 -4.59 6.59 -14.70
N ALA A 9 -5.67 7.35 -14.87
CA ALA A 9 -5.66 8.81 -14.85
C ALA A 9 -5.45 9.43 -13.46
N GLU A 10 -5.51 8.63 -12.39
CA GLU A 10 -5.39 9.11 -11.00
C GLU A 10 -3.94 9.14 -10.48
N LEU A 11 -2.95 8.89 -11.36
CA LEU A 11 -1.54 9.00 -10.98
C LEU A 11 -1.19 10.32 -10.28
N PRO A 12 -1.66 11.50 -10.75
CA PRO A 12 -1.35 12.76 -10.06
C PRO A 12 -1.85 12.80 -8.61
N ASP A 13 -3.01 12.22 -8.32
CA ASP A 13 -3.57 12.19 -6.97
C ASP A 13 -2.84 11.19 -6.08
N LEU A 14 -2.44 10.05 -6.63
CA LEU A 14 -1.57 9.10 -5.94
C LEU A 14 -0.24 9.72 -5.54
N LEU A 15 0.41 10.44 -6.45
CA LEU A 15 1.70 11.10 -6.18
C LEU A 15 1.58 12.20 -5.10
N LYS A 16 0.44 12.90 -5.02
CA LYS A 16 0.18 13.84 -3.91
C LYS A 16 0.13 13.11 -2.56
N LEU A 17 -0.49 11.93 -2.49
CA LEU A 17 -0.50 11.12 -1.27
C LEU A 17 0.91 10.61 -0.93
N TYR A 18 1.70 10.21 -1.91
CA TYR A 18 3.08 9.74 -1.68
C TYR A 18 4.00 10.87 -1.21
N ALA A 19 3.79 12.10 -1.67
CA ALA A 19 4.50 13.26 -1.15
C ALA A 19 4.19 13.54 0.34
N ILE A 20 3.02 13.14 0.81
CA ILE A 20 2.65 13.19 2.25
C ILE A 20 3.34 12.06 3.02
N LEU A 21 3.43 10.87 2.42
CA LEU A 21 4.06 9.70 3.03
C LEU A 21 5.59 9.87 3.17
N HIS A 22 6.22 10.41 2.15
CA HIS A 22 7.66 10.64 2.06
C HIS A 22 7.96 12.10 1.69
N PRO A 23 7.83 13.04 2.65
CA PRO A 23 7.96 14.48 2.37
C PRO A 23 9.37 14.91 1.97
N ASP A 24 10.39 14.11 2.30
CA ASP A 24 11.79 14.38 1.96
C ASP A 24 12.21 13.81 0.59
N ASP A 25 11.35 13.02 -0.05
CA ASP A 25 11.61 12.51 -1.40
C ASP A 25 11.50 13.63 -2.44
N PRO A 26 12.27 13.54 -3.54
CA PRO A 26 12.10 14.45 -4.67
C PRO A 26 10.67 14.43 -5.23
N VAL A 27 10.17 15.59 -5.64
CA VAL A 27 8.86 15.69 -6.29
C VAL A 27 8.83 14.89 -7.59
N VAL A 28 7.85 14.01 -7.73
CA VAL A 28 7.67 13.18 -8.92
C VAL A 28 6.67 13.87 -9.86
N ASP A 29 7.10 14.13 -11.10
CA ASP A 29 6.26 14.69 -12.15
C ASP A 29 5.48 13.59 -12.88
N ALA A 30 4.15 13.57 -12.72
CA ALA A 30 3.26 12.60 -13.36
C ALA A 30 3.31 12.64 -14.90
N THR A 31 3.81 13.73 -15.50
CA THR A 31 3.91 13.90 -16.95
C THR A 31 5.24 13.44 -17.53
N ALA A 32 6.25 13.22 -16.69
CA ALA A 32 7.58 12.78 -17.09
C ALA A 32 7.52 11.42 -17.82
N PRO A 33 8.25 11.24 -18.94
CA PRO A 33 8.16 10.01 -19.75
C PRO A 33 8.53 8.74 -19.00
N ASP A 34 9.54 8.77 -18.14
CA ASP A 34 10.00 7.65 -17.32
C ASP A 34 8.96 7.26 -16.26
N VAL A 35 8.34 8.24 -15.61
CA VAL A 35 7.26 8.04 -14.64
C VAL A 35 6.04 7.41 -15.32
N ARG A 36 5.65 7.91 -16.49
CA ARG A 36 4.53 7.35 -17.27
C ARG A 36 4.81 5.93 -17.73
N GLN A 37 6.03 5.65 -18.16
CA GLN A 37 6.44 4.31 -18.58
C GLN A 37 6.40 3.34 -17.38
N LEU A 38 6.92 3.73 -16.22
CA LEU A 38 6.86 2.92 -15.03
C LEU A 38 5.41 2.67 -14.59
N TRP A 39 4.58 3.72 -14.61
CA TRP A 39 3.16 3.60 -14.28
C TRP A 39 2.41 2.61 -15.18
N GLN A 40 2.67 2.65 -16.47
CA GLN A 40 2.11 1.67 -17.43
C GLN A 40 2.55 0.23 -17.10
N LYS A 41 3.82 0.01 -16.76
CA LYS A 41 4.31 -1.31 -16.34
C LYS A 41 3.62 -1.79 -15.07
N ILE A 42 3.46 -0.91 -14.09
CA ILE A 42 2.77 -1.22 -12.83
C ILE A 42 1.32 -1.64 -13.11
N LEU A 43 0.60 -0.87 -13.91
CA LEU A 43 -0.81 -1.17 -14.24
C LEU A 43 -0.98 -2.45 -15.07
N ALA A 44 0.01 -2.81 -15.88
CA ALA A 44 -0.01 -4.02 -16.70
C ALA A 44 0.32 -5.29 -15.91
N ASP A 45 0.94 -5.18 -14.73
CA ASP A 45 1.29 -6.34 -13.92
C ASP A 45 0.08 -6.74 -13.05
N PRO A 46 -0.50 -7.94 -13.25
CA PRO A 46 -1.66 -8.38 -12.49
C PRO A 46 -1.37 -8.63 -11.00
N ASN A 47 -0.10 -8.75 -10.62
CA ASN A 47 0.32 -8.96 -9.24
C ASN A 47 0.57 -7.66 -8.47
N LEU A 48 0.69 -6.53 -9.18
CA LEU A 48 0.81 -5.20 -8.56
C LEU A 48 -0.56 -4.53 -8.53
N ARG A 49 -1.09 -4.31 -7.34
CA ARG A 49 -2.46 -3.84 -7.15
C ARG A 49 -2.48 -2.60 -6.28
N TYR A 50 -2.93 -1.51 -6.86
CA TYR A 50 -3.05 -0.21 -6.20
C TYR A 50 -4.51 0.06 -5.89
N TYR A 51 -4.81 0.37 -4.65
CA TYR A 51 -6.16 0.64 -4.16
C TYR A 51 -6.26 2.05 -3.63
N VAL A 52 -7.42 2.64 -3.80
CA VAL A 52 -7.73 3.99 -3.31
C VAL A 52 -9.06 3.97 -2.57
N ALA A 53 -9.17 4.81 -1.56
CA ALA A 53 -10.45 5.21 -0.98
C ALA A 53 -10.80 6.60 -1.50
N GLU A 54 -12.03 6.76 -1.94
CA GLU A 54 -12.56 8.01 -2.50
C GLU A 54 -13.59 8.63 -1.55
N HIS A 55 -13.53 9.95 -1.44
CA HIS A 55 -14.51 10.75 -0.73
C HIS A 55 -14.78 12.04 -1.51
N ASP A 56 -16.05 12.28 -1.83
CA ASP A 56 -16.51 13.44 -2.61
C ASP A 56 -15.71 13.67 -3.92
N GLY A 57 -15.47 12.57 -4.66
CA GLY A 57 -14.74 12.60 -5.93
C GLY A 57 -13.23 12.81 -5.79
N LYS A 58 -12.67 12.69 -4.58
CA LYS A 58 -11.23 12.85 -4.31
C LYS A 58 -10.64 11.56 -3.77
N VAL A 59 -9.45 11.21 -4.24
CA VAL A 59 -8.64 10.15 -3.67
C VAL A 59 -8.06 10.64 -2.35
N VAL A 60 -8.44 10.00 -1.24
CA VAL A 60 -8.09 10.45 0.13
C VAL A 60 -7.21 9.47 0.89
N ALA A 61 -7.18 8.20 0.46
CA ALA A 61 -6.28 7.19 1.04
C ALA A 61 -5.88 6.18 -0.03
N THR A 62 -4.76 5.50 0.20
CA THR A 62 -4.25 4.45 -0.69
C THR A 62 -3.49 3.39 0.08
N CYS A 63 -3.39 2.21 -0.50
CA CYS A 63 -2.38 1.20 -0.21
C CYS A 63 -2.07 0.40 -1.47
N THR A 64 -0.94 -0.30 -1.47
CA THR A 64 -0.58 -1.24 -2.53
C THR A 64 -0.57 -2.66 -1.99
N LEU A 65 -0.95 -3.62 -2.83
CA LEU A 65 -0.81 -5.05 -2.55
C LEU A 65 -0.01 -5.68 -3.68
N THR A 66 1.08 -6.35 -3.34
CA THR A 66 1.80 -7.23 -4.26
C THR A 66 1.44 -8.67 -3.95
N ILE A 67 0.95 -9.40 -4.95
CA ILE A 67 0.68 -10.84 -4.84
C ILE A 67 1.89 -11.59 -5.37
N ILE A 68 2.52 -12.38 -4.52
CA ILE A 68 3.76 -13.09 -4.82
C ILE A 68 3.44 -14.57 -5.02
N PRO A 69 3.62 -15.12 -6.25
CA PRO A 69 3.49 -16.54 -6.52
C PRO A 69 4.44 -17.35 -5.64
N ASN A 70 4.00 -18.52 -5.20
CA ASN A 70 4.75 -19.31 -4.23
C ASN A 70 4.55 -20.82 -4.45
N LEU A 71 5.63 -21.59 -4.35
CA LEU A 71 5.61 -23.05 -4.52
C LEU A 71 5.26 -23.80 -3.25
N THR A 72 5.44 -23.19 -2.08
CA THR A 72 5.08 -23.80 -0.79
C THR A 72 3.58 -23.57 -0.47
N ARG A 73 3.13 -24.06 0.69
CA ARG A 73 1.75 -23.86 1.16
C ARG A 73 0.69 -24.29 0.13
N ARG A 74 0.91 -25.42 -0.54
CA ARG A 74 0.03 -25.96 -1.59
C ARG A 74 -0.13 -25.01 -2.78
N LEU A 75 0.98 -24.44 -3.24
CA LEU A 75 1.02 -23.51 -4.37
C LEU A 75 0.19 -22.23 -4.15
N ARG A 76 -0.02 -21.86 -2.88
CA ARG A 76 -0.75 -20.62 -2.59
C ARG A 76 0.19 -19.43 -2.55
N PRO A 77 -0.18 -18.32 -3.20
CA PRO A 77 0.56 -17.07 -3.12
C PRO A 77 0.48 -16.45 -1.73
N TYR A 78 1.27 -15.42 -1.51
CA TYR A 78 1.15 -14.53 -0.36
C TYR A 78 1.17 -13.07 -0.82
N GLY A 79 0.70 -12.16 0.03
CA GLY A 79 0.64 -10.74 -0.27
C GLY A 79 1.57 -9.93 0.61
N VAL A 80 2.01 -8.78 0.07
CA VAL A 80 2.71 -7.73 0.81
C VAL A 80 2.00 -6.41 0.55
N ILE A 81 1.65 -5.71 1.63
CA ILE A 81 1.05 -4.36 1.56
C ILE A 81 2.13 -3.32 1.87
N GLU A 82 2.17 -2.28 1.05
CA GLU A 82 3.08 -1.15 1.16
C GLU A 82 2.35 0.17 0.90
N ASN A 83 3.03 1.29 1.18
CA ASN A 83 2.58 2.64 0.86
C ASN A 83 1.17 2.96 1.38
N VAL A 84 0.92 2.62 2.64
CA VAL A 84 -0.35 2.95 3.30
C VAL A 84 -0.33 4.41 3.72
N VAL A 85 -1.17 5.22 3.13
CA VAL A 85 -1.28 6.64 3.47
C VAL A 85 -2.70 7.16 3.38
N THR A 86 -3.06 8.05 4.30
CA THR A 86 -4.31 8.83 4.26
C THR A 86 -3.97 10.31 4.32
N HIS A 87 -4.59 11.08 3.46
CA HIS A 87 -4.47 12.54 3.46
C HIS A 87 -4.82 13.10 4.85
N PRO A 88 -4.02 14.03 5.42
CA PRO A 88 -4.17 14.50 6.81
C PRO A 88 -5.58 14.98 7.16
N ALA A 89 -6.25 15.71 6.24
CA ALA A 89 -7.59 16.22 6.46
C ALA A 89 -8.68 15.13 6.56
N TYR A 90 -8.36 13.89 6.17
CA TYR A 90 -9.30 12.75 6.15
C TYR A 90 -8.88 11.61 7.11
N ARG A 91 -7.88 11.85 7.97
CA ARG A 91 -7.48 10.88 9.00
C ARG A 91 -8.58 10.71 10.04
N LYS A 92 -8.56 9.55 10.71
CA LYS A 92 -9.54 9.19 11.77
C LYS A 92 -11.00 9.07 11.31
N HIS A 93 -11.23 8.98 9.99
CA HIS A 93 -12.55 8.76 9.39
C HIS A 93 -12.73 7.34 8.83
N GLY A 94 -11.77 6.44 9.05
CA GLY A 94 -11.88 5.03 8.64
C GLY A 94 -11.39 4.71 7.23
N PHE A 95 -10.94 5.67 6.43
CA PHE A 95 -10.53 5.44 5.03
C PHE A 95 -9.35 4.47 4.90
N ALA A 96 -8.35 4.55 5.79
CA ALA A 96 -7.24 3.60 5.79
C ALA A 96 -7.71 2.18 6.11
N THR A 97 -8.59 2.02 7.09
CA THR A 97 -9.16 0.71 7.44
C THR A 97 -9.95 0.13 6.28
N GLU A 98 -10.70 0.96 5.57
CA GLU A 98 -11.50 0.54 4.43
C GLU A 98 -10.63 0.07 3.26
N VAL A 99 -9.60 0.86 2.88
CA VAL A 99 -8.72 0.49 1.77
C VAL A 99 -7.88 -0.74 2.09
N LEU A 100 -7.45 -0.92 3.34
CA LEU A 100 -6.77 -2.14 3.81
C LEU A 100 -7.71 -3.35 3.78
N GLY A 101 -8.95 -3.19 4.23
CA GLY A 101 -9.96 -4.24 4.17
C GLY A 101 -10.20 -4.70 2.72
N PHE A 102 -10.34 -3.77 1.80
CA PHE A 102 -10.48 -4.08 0.37
C PHE A 102 -9.28 -4.86 -0.19
N ALA A 103 -8.06 -4.44 0.17
CA ALA A 103 -6.84 -5.14 -0.24
C ALA A 103 -6.75 -6.56 0.34
N LEU A 104 -7.14 -6.75 1.60
CA LEU A 104 -7.19 -8.09 2.23
C LEU A 104 -8.23 -8.98 1.56
N ASP A 105 -9.42 -8.48 1.29
CA ASP A 105 -10.47 -9.24 0.60
C ASP A 105 -10.00 -9.70 -0.79
N ASP A 106 -9.34 -8.83 -1.54
CA ASP A 106 -8.77 -9.19 -2.85
C ASP A 106 -7.64 -10.25 -2.71
N ALA A 107 -6.81 -10.13 -1.68
CA ALA A 107 -5.79 -11.15 -1.40
C ALA A 107 -6.41 -12.54 -1.10
N TRP A 108 -7.49 -12.56 -0.30
CA TRP A 108 -8.19 -13.81 0.03
C TRP A 108 -8.90 -14.42 -1.18
N GLN A 109 -9.51 -13.61 -2.02
CA GLN A 109 -10.10 -14.06 -3.30
C GLN A 109 -9.06 -14.65 -4.24
N ASN A 110 -7.81 -14.17 -4.19
CA ASN A 110 -6.67 -14.72 -4.93
C ASN A 110 -5.95 -15.85 -4.19
N ARG A 111 -6.55 -16.40 -3.13
CA ARG A 111 -6.05 -17.54 -2.36
C ARG A 111 -4.72 -17.30 -1.65
N CYS A 112 -4.35 -16.06 -1.35
CA CYS A 112 -3.20 -15.79 -0.52
C CYS A 112 -3.34 -16.51 0.82
N TYR A 113 -2.25 -17.15 1.30
CA TYR A 113 -2.29 -17.81 2.60
C TYR A 113 -1.92 -16.88 3.76
N LYS A 114 -1.34 -15.73 3.45
CA LYS A 114 -1.06 -14.64 4.37
C LYS A 114 -0.89 -13.33 3.59
N VAL A 115 -1.02 -12.23 4.30
CA VAL A 115 -0.61 -10.88 3.86
C VAL A 115 0.27 -10.28 4.95
N MET A 116 1.38 -9.68 4.55
CA MET A 116 2.33 -9.02 5.45
C MET A 116 2.38 -7.53 5.17
N LEU A 117 2.68 -6.76 6.18
CA LEU A 117 3.09 -5.37 6.07
C LEU A 117 4.12 -5.04 7.15
N GLU A 118 4.89 -4.00 6.90
CA GLU A 118 5.82 -3.44 7.87
C GLU A 118 5.51 -1.97 8.08
N THR A 119 5.81 -1.45 9.25
CA THR A 119 5.71 -0.03 9.57
C THR A 119 6.96 0.43 10.31
N GLY A 120 7.51 1.57 9.92
CA GLY A 120 8.60 2.23 10.66
C GLY A 120 8.12 2.89 11.95
N SER A 121 6.82 3.12 12.11
CA SER A 121 6.27 3.72 13.31
C SER A 121 6.39 2.80 14.52
N LYS A 122 6.86 3.36 15.63
CA LYS A 122 6.92 2.71 16.95
C LYS A 122 5.73 3.12 17.83
N GLU A 123 4.88 4.03 17.35
CA GLU A 123 3.76 4.57 18.09
C GLU A 123 2.68 3.51 18.30
N GLU A 124 2.27 3.32 19.55
CA GLU A 124 1.27 2.31 19.93
C GLU A 124 -0.08 2.54 19.23
N GLU A 125 -0.44 3.79 18.94
CA GLU A 125 -1.66 4.11 18.18
C GLU A 125 -1.61 3.51 16.77
N THR A 126 -0.46 3.60 16.08
CA THR A 126 -0.26 3.02 14.75
C THR A 126 -0.28 1.50 14.80
N LEU A 127 0.38 0.89 15.77
CA LEU A 127 0.42 -0.56 15.92
C LEU A 127 -1.00 -1.13 16.16
N ARG A 128 -1.76 -0.50 17.07
CA ARG A 128 -3.16 -0.87 17.32
C ARG A 128 -4.08 -0.64 16.12
N PHE A 129 -3.80 0.38 15.31
CA PHE A 129 -4.54 0.60 14.08
C PHE A 129 -4.43 -0.61 13.14
N TYR A 130 -3.23 -1.14 12.91
CA TYR A 130 -3.04 -2.33 12.08
C TYR A 130 -3.66 -3.58 12.71
N GLU A 131 -3.58 -3.75 14.03
CA GLU A 131 -4.25 -4.87 14.72
C GLU A 131 -5.78 -4.83 14.51
N LYS A 132 -6.39 -3.65 14.63
CA LYS A 132 -7.82 -3.46 14.35
C LYS A 132 -8.19 -3.69 12.88
N ALA A 133 -7.26 -3.46 11.97
CA ALA A 133 -7.43 -3.76 10.54
C ALA A 133 -7.27 -5.25 10.22
N GLY A 134 -6.99 -6.11 11.20
CA GLY A 134 -6.93 -7.57 11.04
C GLY A 134 -5.52 -8.16 10.98
N PHE A 135 -4.49 -7.36 11.22
CA PHE A 135 -3.10 -7.85 11.27
C PHE A 135 -2.70 -8.27 12.69
N MET A 136 -1.76 -9.20 12.78
CA MET A 136 -1.18 -9.64 14.03
C MET A 136 0.30 -9.25 14.08
N ARG A 137 0.69 -8.46 15.08
CA ARG A 137 2.10 -8.15 15.31
C ARG A 137 2.82 -9.26 16.06
N GLY A 138 4.14 -9.37 15.89
CA GLY A 138 4.98 -10.29 16.64
C GLY A 138 4.88 -11.76 16.23
N VAL A 139 4.15 -12.10 15.16
CA VAL A 139 4.07 -13.49 14.64
C VAL A 139 5.40 -13.90 14.02
N LYS A 140 6.09 -12.96 13.35
CA LYS A 140 7.44 -13.11 12.81
C LYS A 140 8.24 -11.85 13.06
N THR A 141 9.57 -11.98 13.08
CA THR A 141 10.48 -10.82 13.13
C THR A 141 10.91 -10.47 11.71
N GLY A 142 10.70 -9.20 11.31
CA GLY A 142 11.17 -8.65 10.06
C GLY A 142 12.65 -8.28 10.13
N PHE A 143 13.35 -8.41 9.00
CA PHE A 143 14.71 -7.95 8.80
C PHE A 143 14.77 -7.16 7.50
N ILE A 144 15.48 -6.04 7.51
CA ILE A 144 15.69 -5.19 6.33
C ILE A 144 17.18 -5.12 6.04
N ALA A 145 17.56 -5.22 4.78
CA ALA A 145 18.92 -4.98 4.31
C ALA A 145 18.91 -3.83 3.30
N TYR A 146 19.84 -2.92 3.45
CA TYR A 146 20.07 -1.82 2.52
C TYR A 146 21.38 -2.04 1.74
N PRO A 147 21.49 -1.54 0.49
CA PRO A 147 22.72 -1.67 -0.30
C PRO A 147 23.91 -0.96 0.36
N ASP A 148 23.67 0.16 1.07
CA ASP A 148 24.65 0.88 1.88
C ASP A 148 24.17 0.95 3.32
N ALA A 149 25.03 0.56 4.27
CA ALA A 149 24.69 0.51 5.71
C ALA A 149 24.41 1.89 6.35
N THR A 150 24.41 2.97 5.57
CA THR A 150 24.22 4.36 6.00
C THR A 150 22.84 4.93 5.65
N VAL A 151 21.99 4.17 4.94
CA VAL A 151 20.62 4.63 4.60
C VAL A 151 19.69 4.24 5.75
N ASN A 152 19.43 5.21 6.62
CA ASN A 152 18.32 5.13 7.57
C ASN A 152 17.07 5.71 6.90
N ASP A 153 16.02 4.94 6.80
CA ASP A 153 14.66 5.43 6.48
C ASP A 153 14.11 6.29 7.62
#